data_0de637f8aaa1c9252b04c603e3deaf4e
#
_entry.id   0de637f8aaa1c9252b04c603e3deaf4e
#
_cell.length_a   1.000
_cell.length_b   1.000
_cell.length_c   1.000
_cell.angle_alpha   90.00
_cell.angle_beta   90.00
_cell.angle_gamma   90.00
#
_symmetry.space_group_name_H-M   'P 1'
#
loop_
_entity.id
_entity.type
_entity.pdbx_description
1 polymer ?
#
loop_
_entity_poly.entity_id
_entity_poly.type
_entity_poly.pdbx_seq_one_letter_code
_entity_poly.pdbx_strand_id
1 'polypeptide(L)'
;MAIKYISFDLDDTFWDVMPTIYRAEELTTEWIKEHYPGAAKLLDSENIINLRNKLLKEDPSLLVKISELRTKIFYETGLMAGYDENESQSLSISAFQIFIQARNDVKLFDGVKETLEILNRKYSLGVITN
;
A
#
# COMPACT_ATOMS: atom_id res chain seq x y z
N MET A 1 -0.07 11.65 -39.10
CA MET A 1 0.91 11.79 -37.98
C MET A 1 1.16 10.44 -37.36
N ALA A 2 2.40 10.03 -37.23
CA ALA A 2 2.73 8.73 -36.66
C ALA A 2 2.85 8.83 -35.12
N ILE A 3 2.32 7.84 -34.40
CA ILE A 3 2.52 7.70 -32.96
C ILE A 3 3.99 7.36 -32.70
N LYS A 4 4.60 8.04 -31.72
CA LYS A 4 6.01 7.83 -31.32
C LYS A 4 6.13 7.38 -29.87
N TYR A 5 5.17 7.72 -29.03
CA TYR A 5 5.18 7.48 -27.60
C TYR A 5 3.87 6.83 -27.17
N ILE A 6 3.96 5.88 -26.23
CA ILE A 6 2.81 5.26 -25.59
C ILE A 6 3.05 5.31 -24.09
N SER A 7 2.07 5.79 -23.34
CA SER A 7 2.08 5.75 -21.88
C SER A 7 0.99 4.83 -21.35
N PHE A 8 1.29 4.19 -20.23
CA PHE A 8 0.41 3.23 -19.57
C PHE A 8 0.15 3.65 -18.13
N ASP A 9 -1.04 3.33 -17.64
CA ASP A 9 -1.30 3.20 -16.22
C ASP A 9 -0.76 1.85 -15.72
N LEU A 10 -0.66 1.66 -14.40
CA LEU A 10 -0.11 0.44 -13.80
C LEU A 10 -1.19 -0.44 -13.17
N ASP A 11 -1.79 0.00 -12.06
CA ASP A 11 -2.81 -0.77 -11.33
C ASP A 11 -4.01 -1.07 -12.23
N ASP A 12 -4.46 -2.33 -12.26
CA ASP A 12 -5.55 -2.85 -13.10
C ASP A 12 -5.32 -2.72 -14.61
N THR A 13 -4.13 -2.29 -15.03
CA THR A 13 -3.67 -2.27 -16.42
C THR A 13 -2.65 -3.36 -16.68
N PHE A 14 -1.62 -3.48 -15.83
CA PHE A 14 -0.59 -4.52 -15.94
C PHE A 14 -0.77 -5.67 -14.99
N TRP A 15 -1.46 -5.46 -13.89
CA TRP A 15 -1.80 -6.45 -12.85
C TRP A 15 -3.12 -6.10 -12.17
N ASP A 16 -3.71 -7.11 -11.54
CA ASP A 16 -4.87 -6.91 -10.67
C ASP A 16 -4.39 -6.38 -9.31
N VAL A 17 -4.83 -5.19 -8.94
CA VAL A 17 -4.37 -4.51 -7.73
C VAL A 17 -4.91 -5.13 -6.45
N MET A 18 -6.17 -5.59 -6.45
CA MET A 18 -6.84 -6.04 -5.21
C MET A 18 -6.20 -7.27 -4.57
N PRO A 19 -5.88 -8.36 -5.30
CA PRO A 19 -5.19 -9.50 -4.71
C PRO A 19 -3.83 -9.14 -4.11
N THR A 20 -3.12 -8.20 -4.73
CA THR A 20 -1.82 -7.71 -4.24
C THR A 20 -1.99 -6.94 -2.93
N ILE A 21 -2.99 -6.08 -2.82
CA ILE A 21 -3.29 -5.33 -1.59
C ILE A 21 -3.73 -6.28 -0.47
N TYR A 22 -4.63 -7.22 -0.72
CA TYR A 22 -5.08 -8.19 0.29
C TYR A 22 -3.92 -9.01 0.84
N ARG A 23 -3.04 -9.50 -0.03
CA ARG A 23 -1.84 -10.22 0.41
C ARG A 23 -0.92 -9.35 1.25
N ALA A 24 -0.71 -8.09 0.86
CA ALA A 24 0.11 -7.15 1.62
C ALA A 24 -0.49 -6.87 3.01
N GLU A 25 -1.80 -6.72 3.11
CA GLU A 25 -2.50 -6.53 4.38
C GLU A 25 -2.42 -7.78 5.27
N GLU A 26 -2.59 -8.97 4.70
CA GLU A 26 -2.49 -10.24 5.41
C GLU A 26 -1.09 -10.42 6.01
N LEU A 27 -0.04 -10.30 5.21
CA LEU A 27 1.35 -10.42 5.66
C LEU A 27 1.71 -9.39 6.74
N THR A 28 1.23 -8.16 6.58
CA THR A 28 1.44 -7.10 7.57
C THR A 28 0.75 -7.43 8.89
N THR A 29 -0.50 -7.90 8.83
CA THR A 29 -1.29 -8.27 10.01
C THR A 29 -0.67 -9.46 10.74
N GLU A 30 -0.19 -10.47 10.02
CA GLU A 30 0.51 -11.62 10.60
C GLU A 30 1.77 -11.19 11.35
N TRP A 31 2.58 -10.33 10.75
CA TRP A 31 3.77 -9.78 11.39
C TRP A 31 3.43 -8.98 12.66
N ILE A 32 2.37 -8.15 12.62
CA ILE A 32 1.92 -7.39 13.79
C ILE A 32 1.41 -8.33 14.89
N LYS A 33 0.70 -9.41 14.55
CA LYS A 33 0.28 -10.43 15.54
C LYS A 33 1.44 -11.07 16.26
N GLU A 34 2.54 -11.31 15.57
CA GLU A 34 3.73 -11.93 16.13
C GLU A 34 4.51 -10.97 17.03
N HIS A 35 4.67 -9.70 16.64
CA HIS A 35 5.57 -8.75 17.28
C HIS A 35 4.85 -7.76 18.22
N TYR A 36 3.59 -7.45 17.93
CA TYR A 36 2.76 -6.47 18.65
C TYR A 36 1.33 -7.00 18.86
N PRO A 37 1.14 -8.10 19.59
CA PRO A 37 -0.16 -8.77 19.68
C PRO A 37 -1.27 -7.89 20.28
N GLY A 38 -0.92 -6.92 21.12
CA GLY A 38 -1.87 -5.93 21.63
C GLY A 38 -2.44 -5.03 20.53
N ALA A 39 -1.59 -4.54 19.65
CA ALA A 39 -2.00 -3.74 18.50
C ALA A 39 -2.80 -4.55 17.49
N ALA A 40 -2.43 -5.81 17.24
CA ALA A 40 -3.13 -6.68 16.33
C ALA A 40 -4.62 -6.87 16.66
N LYS A 41 -4.97 -6.87 17.94
CA LYS A 41 -6.37 -6.97 18.40
C LYS A 41 -7.24 -5.76 18.01
N LEU A 42 -6.61 -4.62 17.74
CA LEU A 42 -7.26 -3.37 17.35
C LEU A 42 -7.29 -3.14 15.84
N LEU A 43 -6.69 -4.04 15.06
CA LEU A 43 -6.69 -3.98 13.60
C LEU A 43 -7.94 -4.63 12.98
N ASP A 44 -9.10 -4.41 13.57
CA ASP A 44 -10.38 -4.73 12.97
C ASP A 44 -10.89 -3.58 12.08
N SER A 45 -11.84 -3.90 11.22
CA SER A 45 -12.37 -2.95 10.24
C SER A 45 -13.00 -1.71 10.88
N GLU A 46 -13.65 -1.85 12.02
CA GLU A 46 -14.31 -0.74 12.71
C GLU A 46 -13.30 0.26 13.27
N ASN A 47 -12.28 -0.23 13.99
CA ASN A 47 -11.22 0.61 14.53
C ASN A 47 -10.41 1.30 13.42
N ILE A 48 -10.08 0.59 12.36
CA ILE A 48 -9.34 1.16 11.21
C ILE A 48 -10.16 2.29 10.55
N ILE A 49 -11.46 2.09 10.33
CA ILE A 49 -12.34 3.12 9.76
C ILE A 49 -12.43 4.33 10.68
N ASN A 50 -12.59 4.12 11.98
CA ASN A 50 -12.68 5.19 12.97
C ASN A 50 -11.38 6.00 13.03
N LEU A 51 -10.23 5.34 13.08
CA LEU A 51 -8.92 6.00 13.05
C LEU A 51 -8.70 6.78 11.74
N ARG A 52 -9.02 6.16 10.61
CA ARG A 52 -8.94 6.82 9.32
C ARG A 52 -9.77 8.10 9.28
N ASN A 53 -11.02 8.03 9.72
CA ASN A 53 -11.92 9.17 9.74
C ASN A 53 -11.42 10.28 10.68
N LYS A 54 -10.91 9.92 11.86
CA LYS A 54 -10.29 10.86 12.82
C LYS A 54 -9.10 11.58 12.18
N LEU A 55 -8.15 10.83 11.61
CA LEU A 55 -6.95 11.39 10.99
C LEU A 55 -7.26 12.28 9.80
N LEU A 56 -8.23 11.92 8.96
CA LEU A 56 -8.67 12.73 7.82
C LEU A 56 -9.42 14.00 8.26
N LYS A 57 -10.08 13.98 9.42
CA LYS A 57 -10.70 15.18 10.00
C LYS A 57 -9.64 16.15 10.53
N GLU A 58 -8.57 15.63 11.12
CA GLU A 58 -7.46 16.43 11.65
C GLU A 58 -6.57 16.97 10.52
N ASP A 59 -6.30 16.17 9.50
CA ASP A 59 -5.51 16.54 8.33
C ASP A 59 -6.12 15.98 7.03
N PRO A 60 -6.98 16.77 6.35
CA PRO A 60 -7.60 16.36 5.08
C PRO A 60 -6.60 16.04 3.95
N SER A 61 -5.36 16.57 4.03
CA SER A 61 -4.34 16.29 3.00
C SER A 61 -3.93 14.82 2.93
N LEU A 62 -4.17 14.06 4.02
CA LEU A 62 -3.91 12.63 4.07
C LEU A 62 -4.75 11.80 3.08
N LEU A 63 -5.85 12.36 2.58
CA LEU A 63 -6.68 11.69 1.58
C LEU A 63 -5.88 11.32 0.31
N VAL A 64 -4.92 12.16 -0.07
CA VAL A 64 -4.04 11.93 -1.24
C VAL A 64 -2.66 11.38 -0.83
N LYS A 65 -2.34 11.36 0.45
CA LYS A 65 -1.10 10.81 1.02
C LYS A 65 -1.35 9.44 1.67
N ILE A 66 -1.79 8.49 0.87
CA ILE A 66 -2.27 7.18 1.37
C ILE A 66 -1.21 6.44 2.19
N SER A 67 0.06 6.50 1.79
CA SER A 67 1.17 5.87 2.52
C SER A 67 1.36 6.50 3.91
N GLU A 68 1.30 7.83 4.01
CA GLU A 68 1.39 8.53 5.28
C GLU A 68 0.19 8.23 6.17
N LEU A 69 -1.03 8.21 5.62
CA LEU A 69 -2.24 7.84 6.34
C LEU A 69 -2.13 6.43 6.92
N ARG A 70 -1.68 5.46 6.14
CA ARG A 70 -1.48 4.07 6.60
C ARG A 70 -0.47 3.98 7.74
N THR A 71 0.67 4.66 7.61
CA THR A 71 1.70 4.71 8.66
C THR A 71 1.15 5.33 9.95
N LYS A 72 0.38 6.39 9.86
CA LYS A 72 -0.28 7.02 11.02
C LYS A 72 -1.30 6.08 11.67
N ILE A 73 -2.07 5.33 10.90
CA ILE A 73 -3.00 4.33 11.45
C ILE A 73 -2.24 3.29 12.30
N PHE A 74 -1.13 2.75 11.82
CA PHE A 74 -0.31 1.81 12.60
C PHE A 74 0.24 2.44 13.86
N TYR A 75 0.73 3.68 13.80
CA TYR A 75 1.23 4.41 14.96
C TYR A 75 0.15 4.61 16.04
N GLU A 76 -1.00 5.14 15.65
CA GLU A 76 -2.13 5.36 16.56
C GLU A 76 -2.65 4.04 17.16
N THR A 77 -2.67 2.97 16.37
CA THR A 77 -3.05 1.63 16.85
C THR A 77 -2.07 1.16 17.93
N GLY A 78 -0.78 1.41 17.78
CA GLY A 78 0.23 1.12 18.79
C GLY A 78 -0.03 1.86 20.08
N LEU A 79 -0.25 3.17 20.04
CA LEU A 79 -0.58 3.98 21.21
C LEU A 79 -1.87 3.52 21.90
N MET A 80 -2.92 3.24 21.14
CA MET A 80 -4.19 2.72 21.68
C MET A 80 -4.03 1.36 22.36
N ALA A 81 -3.11 0.53 21.91
CA ALA A 81 -2.80 -0.75 22.52
C ALA A 81 -1.93 -0.65 23.79
N GLY A 82 -1.47 0.56 24.13
CA GLY A 82 -0.68 0.82 25.33
C GLY A 82 0.84 0.75 25.12
N TYR A 83 1.32 0.62 23.88
CA TYR A 83 2.74 0.76 23.57
C TYR A 83 3.16 2.22 23.68
N ASP A 84 4.41 2.47 24.08
CA ASP A 84 4.94 3.83 24.15
C ASP A 84 5.17 4.43 22.75
N GLU A 85 5.55 5.71 22.70
CA GLU A 85 5.78 6.43 21.43
C GLU A 85 6.90 5.78 20.58
N ASN A 86 7.98 5.30 21.20
CA ASN A 86 9.09 4.66 20.49
C ASN A 86 8.69 3.30 19.92
N GLU A 87 7.98 2.50 20.71
CA GLU A 87 7.45 1.21 20.28
C GLU A 87 6.42 1.38 19.16
N SER A 88 5.51 2.35 19.28
CA SER A 88 4.49 2.66 18.28
C SER A 88 5.12 3.19 16.98
N GLN A 89 6.19 3.97 17.09
CA GLN A 89 6.96 4.43 15.92
C GLN A 89 7.65 3.25 15.23
N SER A 90 8.27 2.36 15.98
CA SER A 90 8.91 1.14 15.45
C SER A 90 7.90 0.22 14.77
N LEU A 91 6.74 0.02 15.40
CA LEU A 91 5.61 -0.71 14.82
C LEU A 91 5.21 -0.12 13.48
N SER A 92 4.97 1.20 13.42
CA SER A 92 4.46 1.86 12.22
C SER A 92 5.44 1.78 11.05
N ILE A 93 6.74 1.99 11.30
CA ILE A 93 7.78 1.91 10.28
C ILE A 93 7.91 0.50 9.74
N SER A 94 8.03 -0.49 10.63
CA SER A 94 8.24 -1.89 10.22
C SER A 94 7.02 -2.47 9.53
N ALA A 95 5.82 -2.23 10.04
CA ALA A 95 4.58 -2.67 9.41
C ALA A 95 4.39 -2.06 8.01
N PHE A 96 4.70 -0.77 7.85
CA PHE A 96 4.64 -0.14 6.54
C PHE A 96 5.67 -0.71 5.57
N GLN A 97 6.88 -1.01 6.01
CA GLN A 97 7.91 -1.63 5.15
C GLN A 97 7.45 -3.01 4.63
N ILE A 98 6.87 -3.83 5.50
CA ILE A 98 6.32 -5.13 5.11
C ILE A 98 5.19 -4.95 4.09
N PHE A 99 4.26 -4.03 4.37
CA PHE A 99 3.16 -3.73 3.46
C PHE A 99 3.66 -3.30 2.08
N ILE A 100 4.58 -2.34 2.00
CA ILE A 100 5.03 -1.78 0.72
C ILE A 100 5.86 -2.78 -0.09
N GLN A 101 6.66 -3.62 0.55
CA GLN A 101 7.39 -4.69 -0.13
C GLN A 101 6.42 -5.68 -0.77
N ALA A 102 5.41 -6.14 -0.02
CA ALA A 102 4.40 -7.05 -0.54
C ALA A 102 3.52 -6.40 -1.61
N ARG A 103 3.18 -5.11 -1.45
CA ARG A 103 2.42 -4.31 -2.42
C ARG A 103 3.17 -4.15 -3.75
N ASN A 104 4.50 -4.09 -3.72
CA ASN A 104 5.35 -3.96 -4.90
C ASN A 104 5.65 -5.30 -5.60
N ASP A 105 5.37 -6.41 -4.95
CA ASP A 105 5.49 -7.75 -5.54
C ASP A 105 4.23 -8.10 -6.32
N VAL A 106 4.13 -7.59 -7.54
CA VAL A 106 2.96 -7.71 -8.41
C VAL A 106 3.09 -8.88 -9.37
N LYS A 107 1.95 -9.51 -9.69
CA LYS A 107 1.85 -10.52 -10.75
C LYS A 107 1.25 -9.87 -11.99
N LEU A 108 2.05 -9.75 -13.04
CA LEU A 108 1.58 -9.21 -14.32
C LEU A 108 0.48 -10.08 -14.92
N PHE A 109 -0.48 -9.47 -15.61
CA PHE A 109 -1.40 -10.20 -16.47
C PHE A 109 -0.64 -10.95 -17.56
N ASP A 110 -1.20 -12.07 -18.02
CA ASP A 110 -0.61 -12.85 -19.11
C ASP A 110 -0.46 -11.98 -20.37
N GLY A 111 0.71 -12.07 -21.00
CA GLY A 111 1.02 -11.35 -22.24
C GLY A 111 1.50 -9.90 -22.06
N VAL A 112 1.49 -9.33 -20.86
CA VAL A 112 1.93 -7.93 -20.62
C VAL A 112 3.40 -7.76 -20.98
N LYS A 113 4.28 -8.61 -20.47
CA LYS A 113 5.72 -8.51 -20.70
C LYS A 113 6.05 -8.62 -22.20
N GLU A 114 5.52 -9.63 -22.84
CA GLU A 114 5.72 -9.90 -24.27
C GLU A 114 5.20 -8.74 -25.14
N THR A 115 4.03 -8.20 -24.80
CA THR A 115 3.44 -7.06 -25.51
C THR A 115 4.30 -5.80 -25.37
N LEU A 116 4.79 -5.51 -24.15
CA LEU A 116 5.69 -4.37 -23.92
C LEU A 116 7.01 -4.52 -24.67
N GLU A 117 7.57 -5.72 -24.75
CA GLU A 117 8.79 -5.98 -25.52
C GLU A 117 8.58 -5.73 -27.02
N ILE A 118 7.43 -6.13 -27.58
CA ILE A 118 7.07 -5.88 -28.99
C ILE A 118 6.88 -4.38 -29.23
N LEU A 119 6.14 -3.69 -28.36
CA LEU A 119 5.87 -2.26 -28.51
C LEU A 119 7.14 -1.42 -28.37
N ASN A 120 8.04 -1.79 -27.48
CA ASN A 120 9.29 -1.07 -27.25
C ASN A 120 10.25 -1.09 -28.45
N ARG A 121 10.04 -1.99 -29.40
CA ARG A 121 10.80 -2.01 -30.65
C ARG A 121 10.38 -0.91 -31.64
N LYS A 122 9.17 -0.37 -31.48
CA LYS A 122 8.57 0.61 -32.42
C LYS A 122 8.29 1.96 -31.77
N TYR A 123 8.08 2.00 -30.46
CA TYR A 123 7.63 3.17 -29.73
C TYR A 123 8.48 3.40 -28.47
N SER A 124 8.58 4.65 -28.05
CA SER A 124 9.05 4.97 -26.71
C SER A 124 7.92 4.73 -25.72
N LEU A 125 8.19 3.96 -24.66
CA LEU A 125 7.19 3.60 -23.67
C LEU A 125 7.40 4.41 -22.39
N GLY A 126 6.32 4.75 -21.72
CA GLY A 126 6.34 5.47 -20.44
C GLY A 126 5.17 5.06 -19.55
N VAL A 127 5.19 5.56 -18.33
CA VAL A 127 4.16 5.31 -17.32
C VAL A 127 3.58 6.63 -16.86
N ILE A 128 2.25 6.70 -16.78
CA ILE A 128 1.50 7.77 -16.13
C ILE A 128 0.58 7.09 -15.13
N THR A 129 0.87 7.23 -13.84
CA THR A 129 0.10 6.61 -12.75
C THR A 129 -0.21 7.61 -11.64
N ASN A 130 -1.25 7.28 -10.91
CA ASN A 130 -1.63 8.07 -9.72
C ASN A 130 -0.76 7.72 -8.50
#